data_24cf73faabc4abb2d3617d83e79629da
#
_entry.id   24cf73faabc4abb2d3617d83e79629da
#
_cell.length_a   1.000
_cell.length_b   1.000
_cell.length_c   1.000
_cell.angle_alpha   90.00
_cell.angle_beta   90.00
_cell.angle_gamma   90.00
#
_symmetry.space_group_name_H-M   'P 1'
#
loop_
_entity.id
_entity.type
_entity.pdbx_description
1 polymer ?
#
loop_
_entity_poly.entity_id
_entity_poly.type
_entity_poly.pdbx_seq_one_letter_code
_entity_poly.pdbx_strand_id
1 'polypeptide(L)'
;LITILSAFTGAWKRPGGGICGCDHNLGDFVDTKRITRPDLRKEPARIVNINQLSSALNAEGKDKIRAFYVYAGNPVNSVCNQTGLLKGVAREDLFTVVHERFMTDTALYADIILPATFSVEQTDCFKPYGYGTFAVANKIIDPPGQCKSNWDTFCFLAGKLGFEEDYFKQTAEDALEDLLSHPGKDLARLSEEQWQFLREGGTIS
;
A
#
# COMPACT_ATOMS: atom_id res chain seq x y z
N LEU A 1 6.33 13.69 -20.02
CA LEU A 1 6.09 14.93 -20.80
C LEU A 1 5.95 16.15 -19.89
N ILE A 2 5.13 16.13 -18.82
CA ILE A 2 4.97 17.25 -17.89
C ILE A 2 6.30 17.64 -17.25
N THR A 3 7.14 16.67 -16.89
CA THR A 3 8.47 16.86 -16.31
C THR A 3 9.42 17.67 -17.22
N ILE A 4 9.28 17.54 -18.52
CA ILE A 4 10.11 18.27 -19.51
C ILE A 4 9.82 19.78 -19.49
N LEU A 5 8.61 20.20 -19.11
CA LEU A 5 8.25 21.63 -19.06
C LEU A 5 9.15 22.41 -18.11
N SER A 6 9.55 21.83 -16.98
CA SER A 6 10.45 22.48 -16.04
C SER A 6 11.88 22.67 -16.62
N ALA A 7 12.33 21.77 -17.48
CA ALA A 7 13.60 21.91 -18.21
C ALA A 7 13.52 23.04 -19.23
N PHE A 8 12.45 23.09 -20.05
CA PHE A 8 12.25 24.15 -21.06
C PHE A 8 12.13 25.55 -20.45
N THR A 9 11.53 25.68 -19.27
CA THR A 9 11.41 26.95 -18.56
C THR A 9 12.70 27.36 -17.81
N GLY A 10 13.72 26.50 -17.84
CA GLY A 10 14.98 26.72 -17.11
C GLY A 10 14.84 26.69 -15.59
N ALA A 11 13.73 26.11 -15.07
CA ALA A 11 13.47 26.03 -13.64
C ALA A 11 14.57 25.27 -12.88
N TRP A 12 15.21 24.28 -13.49
CA TRP A 12 16.30 23.47 -12.91
C TRP A 12 17.58 24.28 -12.59
N LYS A 13 17.70 25.48 -13.13
CA LYS A 13 18.85 26.37 -12.89
C LYS A 13 18.65 27.27 -11.66
N ARG A 14 17.48 27.21 -11.03
CA ARG A 14 17.12 28.09 -9.90
C ARG A 14 17.02 27.27 -8.62
N PRO A 15 17.53 27.77 -7.47
CA PRO A 15 17.29 27.15 -6.17
C PRO A 15 15.79 26.96 -5.93
N GLY A 16 15.38 25.74 -5.52
CA GLY A 16 13.97 25.39 -5.33
C GLY A 16 13.18 25.13 -6.62
N GLY A 17 13.82 25.27 -7.81
CA GLY A 17 13.22 24.93 -9.09
C GLY A 17 13.47 23.45 -9.44
N GLY A 18 12.72 22.95 -10.43
CA GLY A 18 12.84 21.57 -10.90
C GLY A 18 11.59 20.76 -10.67
N ILE A 19 11.75 19.45 -10.43
CA ILE A 19 10.66 18.52 -10.16
C ILE A 19 10.98 17.81 -8.87
N CYS A 20 10.04 17.83 -7.94
CA CYS A 20 10.07 16.98 -6.76
C CYS A 20 9.51 15.60 -7.14
N GLY A 21 10.36 14.59 -7.13
CA GLY A 21 10.01 13.20 -7.39
C GLY A 21 10.32 12.31 -6.20
N CYS A 22 9.89 11.07 -6.23
CA CYS A 22 10.28 10.07 -5.25
C CYS A 22 11.64 9.48 -5.66
N ASP A 23 12.73 9.95 -5.03
CA ASP A 23 14.09 9.61 -5.44
C ASP A 23 14.62 8.32 -4.81
N HIS A 24 13.97 7.83 -3.74
CA HIS A 24 14.37 6.62 -3.04
C HIS A 24 13.31 5.54 -3.14
N ASN A 25 13.77 4.31 -3.39
CA ASN A 25 12.92 3.13 -3.37
C ASN A 25 12.93 2.53 -1.94
N LEU A 26 11.84 1.91 -1.52
CA LEU A 26 11.80 1.15 -0.27
C LEU A 26 12.91 0.09 -0.21
N GLY A 27 13.28 -0.49 -1.36
CA GLY A 27 14.40 -1.44 -1.50
C GLY A 27 15.79 -0.87 -1.18
N ASP A 28 15.94 0.45 -1.08
CA ASP A 28 17.19 1.06 -0.62
C ASP A 28 17.36 0.91 0.91
N PHE A 29 16.25 0.83 1.63
CA PHE A 29 16.22 0.71 3.10
C PHE A 29 16.10 -0.74 3.56
N VAL A 30 15.27 -1.55 2.92
CA VAL A 30 14.95 -2.93 3.34
C VAL A 30 14.86 -3.89 2.16
N ASP A 31 15.04 -5.19 2.39
CA ASP A 31 14.80 -6.20 1.37
C ASP A 31 13.29 -6.39 1.14
N THR A 32 12.76 -5.73 0.12
CA THR A 32 11.34 -5.77 -0.24
C THR A 32 10.83 -7.17 -0.62
N LYS A 33 11.71 -8.12 -0.94
CA LYS A 33 11.29 -9.50 -1.23
C LYS A 33 10.71 -10.19 0.00
N ARG A 34 11.10 -9.74 1.19
CA ARG A 34 10.55 -10.23 2.47
C ARG A 34 9.05 -9.95 2.61
N ILE A 35 8.58 -8.85 2.01
CA ILE A 35 7.18 -8.44 2.04
C ILE A 35 6.42 -8.89 0.80
N THR A 36 7.02 -8.74 -0.38
CA THR A 36 6.34 -9.05 -1.65
C THR A 36 6.24 -10.54 -1.95
N ARG A 37 7.05 -11.35 -1.27
CA ARG A 37 7.10 -12.83 -1.35
C ARG A 37 6.89 -13.35 -2.77
N PRO A 38 7.78 -13.01 -3.71
CA PRO A 38 7.66 -13.48 -5.10
C PRO A 38 7.77 -15.01 -5.22
N ASP A 39 8.38 -15.66 -4.23
CA ASP A 39 8.51 -17.11 -4.10
C ASP A 39 7.15 -17.80 -3.88
N LEU A 40 6.19 -17.15 -3.27
CA LEU A 40 4.84 -17.68 -3.04
C LEU A 40 3.90 -17.48 -4.25
N ARG A 41 4.31 -16.69 -5.23
CA ARG A 41 3.50 -16.46 -6.42
C ARG A 41 3.60 -17.63 -7.40
N LYS A 42 2.55 -18.46 -7.49
CA LYS A 42 2.50 -19.63 -8.37
C LYS A 42 2.28 -19.27 -9.84
N GLU A 43 1.44 -18.26 -10.08
CA GLU A 43 1.07 -17.85 -11.45
C GLU A 43 1.11 -16.31 -11.59
N PRO A 44 1.42 -15.77 -12.77
CA PRO A 44 1.36 -14.34 -13.01
C PRO A 44 -0.10 -13.85 -12.94
N ALA A 45 -0.36 -12.88 -12.10
CA ALA A 45 -1.66 -12.23 -12.05
C ALA A 45 -1.85 -11.29 -13.25
N ARG A 46 -3.08 -11.19 -13.76
CA ARG A 46 -3.46 -10.14 -14.72
C ARG A 46 -3.30 -8.79 -14.05
N ILE A 47 -2.57 -7.89 -14.69
CA ILE A 47 -2.38 -6.51 -14.23
C ILE A 47 -3.27 -5.58 -15.06
N VAL A 48 -4.04 -4.75 -14.38
CA VAL A 48 -4.85 -3.69 -15.00
C VAL A 48 -4.21 -2.34 -14.70
N ASN A 49 -4.01 -1.51 -15.73
CA ASN A 49 -3.60 -0.14 -15.54
C ASN A 49 -4.70 0.63 -14.78
N ILE A 50 -4.37 1.31 -13.71
CA ILE A 50 -5.33 2.05 -12.87
C ILE A 50 -6.13 3.07 -13.68
N ASN A 51 -5.53 3.72 -14.68
CA ASN A 51 -6.22 4.65 -15.57
C ASN A 51 -7.26 3.97 -16.50
N GLN A 52 -7.23 2.65 -16.59
CA GLN A 52 -8.17 1.83 -17.35
C GLN A 52 -9.13 1.04 -16.45
N LEU A 53 -9.13 1.32 -15.15
CA LEU A 53 -9.97 0.60 -14.18
C LEU A 53 -11.45 0.64 -14.57
N SER A 54 -11.95 1.80 -15.01
CA SER A 54 -13.31 1.96 -15.50
C SER A 54 -13.64 0.98 -16.65
N SER A 55 -12.76 0.88 -17.65
CA SER A 55 -12.93 -0.04 -18.77
C SER A 55 -12.85 -1.50 -18.33
N ALA A 56 -11.95 -1.81 -17.39
CA ALA A 56 -11.79 -3.17 -16.87
C ALA A 56 -13.02 -3.63 -16.07
N LEU A 57 -13.58 -2.77 -15.24
CA LEU A 57 -14.80 -3.08 -14.48
C LEU A 57 -16.04 -3.25 -15.35
N ASN A 58 -16.08 -2.63 -16.54
CA ASN A 58 -17.17 -2.78 -17.50
C ASN A 58 -16.88 -3.81 -18.60
N ALA A 59 -15.77 -4.55 -18.52
CA ALA A 59 -15.44 -5.59 -19.48
C ALA A 59 -16.40 -6.78 -19.36
N GLU A 60 -16.67 -7.43 -20.49
CA GLU A 60 -17.52 -8.60 -20.58
C GLU A 60 -16.72 -9.85 -21.01
N GLY A 61 -17.39 -10.99 -21.01
CA GLY A 61 -16.82 -12.27 -21.45
C GLY A 61 -15.71 -12.76 -20.51
N LYS A 62 -14.61 -13.24 -21.09
CA LYS A 62 -13.47 -13.81 -20.33
C LYS A 62 -12.73 -12.80 -19.46
N ASP A 63 -12.83 -11.53 -19.78
CA ASP A 63 -12.13 -10.44 -19.08
C ASP A 63 -12.99 -9.81 -17.98
N LYS A 64 -14.22 -10.28 -17.78
CA LYS A 64 -15.14 -9.78 -16.78
C LYS A 64 -14.61 -9.94 -15.36
N ILE A 65 -14.54 -8.81 -14.63
CA ILE A 65 -14.19 -8.80 -13.20
C ILE A 65 -15.48 -9.13 -12.40
N ARG A 66 -15.37 -10.10 -11.50
CA ARG A 66 -16.47 -10.57 -10.64
C ARG A 66 -16.32 -10.21 -9.19
N ALA A 67 -15.09 -9.91 -8.76
CA ALA A 67 -14.80 -9.45 -7.42
C ALA A 67 -13.84 -8.26 -7.46
N PHE A 68 -14.09 -7.26 -6.64
CA PHE A 68 -13.28 -6.05 -6.55
C PHE A 68 -12.96 -5.78 -5.07
N TYR A 69 -11.68 -5.92 -4.71
CA TYR A 69 -11.21 -5.61 -3.37
C TYR A 69 -10.45 -4.29 -3.39
N VAL A 70 -10.92 -3.33 -2.64
CA VAL A 70 -10.31 -2.01 -2.49
C VAL A 70 -9.76 -1.89 -1.07
N TYR A 71 -8.48 -1.55 -0.94
CA TYR A 71 -7.92 -1.20 0.35
C TYR A 71 -7.13 0.10 0.28
N ALA A 72 -7.23 0.90 1.33
CA ALA A 72 -6.56 2.19 1.46
C ALA A 72 -6.74 3.09 0.22
N GLY A 73 -7.98 3.18 -0.31
CA GLY A 73 -8.23 3.97 -1.52
C GLY A 73 -9.69 4.32 -1.77
N ASN A 74 -9.87 5.39 -2.54
CA ASN A 74 -11.20 5.87 -2.98
C ASN A 74 -11.23 6.00 -4.52
N PRO A 75 -11.18 4.89 -5.27
CA PRO A 75 -11.11 4.93 -6.74
C PRO A 75 -12.29 5.67 -7.38
N VAL A 76 -13.49 5.59 -6.83
CA VAL A 76 -14.65 6.31 -7.36
C VAL A 76 -14.41 7.82 -7.44
N ASN A 77 -13.63 8.38 -6.53
CA ASN A 77 -13.31 9.81 -6.52
C ASN A 77 -11.95 10.16 -7.16
N SER A 78 -11.01 9.24 -7.18
CA SER A 78 -9.61 9.53 -7.53
C SER A 78 -9.15 9.01 -8.90
N VAL A 79 -9.93 8.13 -9.56
CA VAL A 79 -9.53 7.50 -10.82
C VAL A 79 -10.24 8.17 -12.00
N CYS A 80 -9.54 8.20 -13.15
CA CYS A 80 -10.06 8.77 -14.39
C CYS A 80 -11.35 8.08 -14.87
N ASN A 81 -12.19 8.82 -15.63
CA ASN A 81 -13.46 8.35 -16.17
C ASN A 81 -14.44 7.93 -15.07
N GLN A 82 -14.77 8.85 -14.19
CA GLN A 82 -15.64 8.64 -13.04
C GLN A 82 -17.01 8.06 -13.43
N THR A 83 -17.64 8.57 -14.52
CA THR A 83 -18.93 8.06 -14.98
C THR A 83 -18.88 6.57 -15.32
N GLY A 84 -17.87 6.15 -16.04
CA GLY A 84 -17.71 4.73 -16.37
C GLY A 84 -17.30 3.90 -15.14
N LEU A 85 -16.59 4.49 -14.19
CA LEU A 85 -16.24 3.82 -12.95
C LEU A 85 -17.46 3.58 -12.06
N LEU A 86 -18.32 4.60 -11.89
CA LEU A 86 -19.58 4.48 -11.18
C LEU A 86 -20.47 3.38 -11.78
N LYS A 87 -20.58 3.33 -13.12
CA LYS A 87 -21.29 2.26 -13.81
C LYS A 87 -20.70 0.89 -13.49
N GLY A 88 -19.37 0.79 -13.42
CA GLY A 88 -18.68 -0.47 -13.15
C GLY A 88 -18.88 -0.98 -11.72
N VAL A 89 -18.75 -0.08 -10.72
CA VAL A 89 -18.89 -0.47 -9.30
C VAL A 89 -20.34 -0.69 -8.88
N ALA A 90 -21.30 -0.07 -9.59
CA ALA A 90 -22.74 -0.25 -9.33
C ALA A 90 -23.32 -1.53 -9.97
N ARG A 91 -22.51 -2.38 -10.59
CA ARG A 91 -22.99 -3.63 -11.19
C ARG A 91 -23.42 -4.61 -10.08
N GLU A 92 -24.63 -5.15 -10.20
CA GLU A 92 -25.18 -6.14 -9.26
C GLU A 92 -24.41 -7.48 -9.23
N ASP A 93 -23.67 -7.79 -10.31
CA ASP A 93 -22.87 -9.02 -10.44
C ASP A 93 -21.39 -8.83 -10.11
N LEU A 94 -21.02 -7.69 -9.52
CA LEU A 94 -19.68 -7.39 -9.01
C LEU A 94 -19.68 -7.45 -7.48
N PHE A 95 -19.04 -8.45 -6.90
CA PHE A 95 -18.84 -8.52 -5.45
C PHE A 95 -17.74 -7.53 -5.03
N THR A 96 -18.08 -6.51 -4.25
CA THR A 96 -17.16 -5.43 -3.85
C THR A 96 -16.87 -5.46 -2.36
N VAL A 97 -15.60 -5.53 -2.01
CA VAL A 97 -15.10 -5.42 -0.63
C VAL A 97 -14.27 -4.15 -0.51
N VAL A 98 -14.53 -3.33 0.50
CA VAL A 98 -13.75 -2.12 0.78
C VAL A 98 -13.16 -2.22 2.19
N HIS A 99 -11.82 -2.17 2.28
CA HIS A 99 -11.07 -2.12 3.52
C HIS A 99 -10.49 -0.70 3.67
N GLU A 100 -11.14 0.12 4.48
CA GLU A 100 -10.85 1.54 4.58
C GLU A 100 -11.15 2.08 5.98
N ARG A 101 -10.50 3.17 6.34
CA ARG A 101 -10.69 3.89 7.62
C ARG A 101 -11.92 4.80 7.60
N PHE A 102 -12.32 5.25 6.43
CA PHE A 102 -13.42 6.19 6.24
C PHE A 102 -14.50 5.59 5.34
N MET A 103 -15.74 6.05 5.54
CA MET A 103 -16.84 5.80 4.61
C MET A 103 -16.64 6.66 3.36
N THR A 104 -15.80 6.17 2.44
CA THR A 104 -15.51 6.83 1.17
C THR A 104 -16.66 6.66 0.18
N ASP A 105 -16.65 7.46 -0.90
CA ASP A 105 -17.64 7.29 -1.99
C ASP A 105 -17.60 5.87 -2.58
N THR A 106 -16.43 5.25 -2.62
CA THR A 106 -16.28 3.85 -3.04
C THR A 106 -16.94 2.88 -2.05
N ALA A 107 -16.85 3.15 -0.76
CA ALA A 107 -17.44 2.30 0.28
C ALA A 107 -18.97 2.25 0.20
N LEU A 108 -19.63 3.27 -0.39
CA LEU A 108 -21.08 3.28 -0.60
C LEU A 108 -21.57 2.22 -1.63
N TYR A 109 -20.65 1.67 -2.42
CA TYR A 109 -20.94 0.62 -3.40
C TYR A 109 -20.48 -0.77 -2.94
N ALA A 110 -19.97 -0.89 -1.72
CA ALA A 110 -19.43 -2.14 -1.22
C ALA A 110 -20.52 -3.08 -0.68
N ASP A 111 -20.40 -4.36 -0.98
CA ASP A 111 -21.19 -5.43 -0.34
C ASP A 111 -20.66 -5.70 1.08
N ILE A 112 -19.34 -5.55 1.28
CA ILE A 112 -18.69 -5.72 2.58
C ILE A 112 -17.73 -4.56 2.83
N ILE A 113 -17.82 -3.97 4.02
CA ILE A 113 -16.89 -2.96 4.52
C ILE A 113 -16.11 -3.56 5.68
N LEU A 114 -14.78 -3.53 5.56
CA LEU A 114 -13.85 -3.95 6.59
C LEU A 114 -13.19 -2.69 7.19
N PRO A 115 -13.40 -2.39 8.48
CA PRO A 115 -12.80 -1.21 9.09
C PRO A 115 -11.29 -1.40 9.27
N ALA A 116 -10.51 -0.45 8.76
CA ALA A 116 -9.06 -0.44 8.85
C ALA A 116 -8.56 0.44 9.99
N THR A 117 -7.38 0.12 10.51
CA THR A 117 -6.70 0.89 11.55
C THR A 117 -6.09 2.17 11.01
N PHE A 118 -5.97 3.17 11.87
CA PHE A 118 -5.10 4.33 11.67
C PHE A 118 -3.64 3.99 12.01
N SER A 119 -2.71 4.81 11.54
CA SER A 119 -1.26 4.61 11.77
C SER A 119 -0.86 4.61 13.25
N VAL A 120 -1.62 5.28 14.11
CA VAL A 120 -1.38 5.29 15.58
C VAL A 120 -1.91 4.04 16.29
N GLU A 121 -2.70 3.22 15.60
CA GLU A 121 -3.37 2.01 16.10
C GLU A 121 -2.65 0.72 15.67
N GLN A 122 -1.54 0.84 14.94
CA GLN A 122 -0.76 -0.30 14.44
C GLN A 122 0.74 -0.01 14.47
N THR A 123 1.55 -1.06 14.50
CA THR A 123 2.97 -0.98 14.23
C THR A 123 3.20 -1.05 12.73
N ASP A 124 4.04 -0.15 12.17
CA ASP A 124 4.31 -0.07 10.75
C ASP A 124 5.66 0.60 10.47
N CYS A 125 6.11 0.57 9.23
CA CYS A 125 7.25 1.35 8.78
C CYS A 125 6.88 2.24 7.60
N PHE A 126 7.52 3.38 7.51
CA PHE A 126 7.18 4.41 6.53
C PHE A 126 8.41 4.89 5.76
N LYS A 127 8.22 5.01 4.46
CA LYS A 127 9.12 5.74 3.57
C LYS A 127 8.30 6.86 2.91
N PRO A 128 8.41 8.10 3.39
CA PRO A 128 7.65 9.22 2.84
C PRO A 128 8.10 9.59 1.43
N TYR A 129 7.22 10.23 0.67
CA TYR A 129 7.54 10.77 -0.64
C TYR A 129 8.45 12.00 -0.54
N GLY A 130 9.42 12.10 -1.46
CA GLY A 130 10.26 13.29 -1.61
C GLY A 130 11.37 13.43 -0.56
N TYR A 131 11.50 12.50 0.36
CA TYR A 131 12.55 12.48 1.38
C TYR A 131 13.26 11.13 1.41
N GLY A 132 14.57 11.15 1.53
CA GLY A 132 15.41 9.96 1.73
C GLY A 132 15.37 9.47 3.17
N THR A 133 14.18 9.37 3.76
CA THR A 133 14.00 8.97 5.17
C THR A 133 13.26 7.66 5.29
N PHE A 134 13.53 6.94 6.35
CA PHE A 134 12.81 5.74 6.76
C PHE A 134 12.43 5.87 8.24
N ALA A 135 11.23 5.49 8.60
CA ALA A 135 10.73 5.57 9.97
C ALA A 135 10.01 4.29 10.37
N VAL A 136 10.14 3.93 11.62
CA VAL A 136 9.27 2.95 12.29
C VAL A 136 8.27 3.70 13.15
N ALA A 137 7.03 3.28 13.13
CA ALA A 137 5.97 3.80 14.02
C ALA A 137 5.41 2.66 14.85
N ASN A 138 5.58 2.76 16.15
CA ASN A 138 5.02 1.81 17.09
C ASN A 138 3.57 2.18 17.41
N LYS A 139 2.75 1.16 17.63
CA LYS A 139 1.36 1.33 18.05
C LYS A 139 1.30 2.16 19.35
N ILE A 140 0.42 3.16 19.39
CA ILE A 140 0.23 4.07 20.53
C ILE A 140 -1.08 3.76 21.26
N ILE A 141 -2.15 3.43 20.50
CA ILE A 141 -3.47 3.13 21.05
C ILE A 141 -4.00 1.83 20.45
N ASP A 142 -4.90 1.16 21.15
CA ASP A 142 -5.55 -0.04 20.63
C ASP A 142 -6.60 0.32 19.59
N PRO A 143 -6.73 -0.49 18.50
CA PRO A 143 -7.76 -0.29 17.49
C PRO A 143 -9.16 -0.36 18.09
N PRO A 144 -10.07 0.54 17.73
CA PRO A 144 -11.44 0.49 18.22
C PRO A 144 -12.26 -0.60 17.50
N GLY A 145 -13.15 -1.24 18.24
CA GLY A 145 -14.15 -2.17 17.72
C GLY A 145 -13.55 -3.34 16.95
N GLN A 146 -13.88 -3.44 15.66
CA GLN A 146 -13.43 -4.53 14.77
C GLN A 146 -12.32 -4.09 13.79
N CYS A 147 -11.75 -2.92 13.97
CA CYS A 147 -10.68 -2.43 13.12
C CYS A 147 -9.47 -3.38 13.14
N LYS A 148 -8.93 -3.65 11.97
CA LYS A 148 -7.71 -4.47 11.79
C LYS A 148 -6.74 -3.77 10.86
N SER A 149 -5.45 -4.01 11.10
CA SER A 149 -4.40 -3.57 10.17
C SER A 149 -4.55 -4.27 8.80
N ASN A 150 -3.92 -3.71 7.78
CA ASN A 150 -3.83 -4.38 6.49
C ASN A 150 -3.16 -5.75 6.64
N TRP A 151 -2.08 -5.83 7.44
CA TRP A 151 -1.36 -7.06 7.70
C TRP A 151 -2.28 -8.13 8.29
N ASP A 152 -2.93 -7.84 9.41
CA ASP A 152 -3.82 -8.79 10.08
C ASP A 152 -4.99 -9.22 9.20
N THR A 153 -5.56 -8.29 8.44
CA THR A 153 -6.69 -8.57 7.55
C THR A 153 -6.27 -9.53 6.44
N PHE A 154 -5.11 -9.31 5.80
CA PHE A 154 -4.65 -10.21 4.75
C PHE A 154 -4.15 -11.54 5.28
N CYS A 155 -3.51 -11.60 6.45
CA CYS A 155 -3.16 -12.86 7.11
C CYS A 155 -4.42 -13.68 7.46
N PHE A 156 -5.44 -13.04 8.01
CA PHE A 156 -6.71 -13.69 8.29
C PHE A 156 -7.39 -14.21 7.03
N LEU A 157 -7.42 -13.42 5.97
CA LEU A 157 -7.97 -13.80 4.67
C LEU A 157 -7.20 -14.97 4.06
N ALA A 158 -5.88 -14.95 4.11
CA ALA A 158 -5.03 -16.04 3.63
C ALA A 158 -5.37 -17.37 4.34
N GLY A 159 -5.47 -17.35 5.66
CA GLY A 159 -5.89 -18.52 6.44
C GLY A 159 -7.27 -19.05 6.05
N LYS A 160 -8.25 -18.16 5.78
CA LYS A 160 -9.59 -18.54 5.30
C LYS A 160 -9.58 -19.13 3.87
N LEU A 161 -8.61 -18.73 3.05
CA LEU A 161 -8.40 -19.25 1.71
C LEU A 161 -7.54 -20.52 1.68
N GLY A 162 -7.10 -21.02 2.84
CA GLY A 162 -6.35 -22.27 2.96
C GLY A 162 -4.84 -22.13 2.70
N PHE A 163 -4.29 -20.94 2.82
CA PHE A 163 -2.84 -20.75 2.81
C PHE A 163 -2.27 -21.19 4.17
N GLU A 164 -1.27 -22.07 4.15
CA GLU A 164 -0.70 -22.69 5.37
C GLU A 164 0.72 -22.19 5.67
N GLU A 165 1.32 -21.38 4.79
CA GLU A 165 2.66 -20.86 4.95
C GLU A 165 2.79 -20.03 6.23
N ASP A 166 3.88 -20.24 6.97
CA ASP A 166 4.13 -19.57 8.26
C ASP A 166 4.21 -18.03 8.13
N TYR A 167 4.52 -17.55 6.93
CA TYR A 167 4.48 -16.13 6.60
C TYR A 167 3.12 -15.50 6.94
N PHE A 168 2.02 -16.18 6.68
CA PHE A 168 0.67 -15.66 6.95
C PHE A 168 0.20 -15.84 8.40
N LYS A 169 1.06 -16.40 9.25
CA LYS A 169 0.78 -16.59 10.69
C LYS A 169 1.53 -15.59 11.58
N GLN A 170 2.40 -14.78 10.98
CA GLN A 170 3.20 -13.78 11.68
C GLN A 170 2.35 -12.57 12.10
N THR A 171 2.71 -11.97 13.23
CA THR A 171 2.21 -10.64 13.60
C THR A 171 2.84 -9.55 12.75
N ALA A 172 2.30 -8.33 12.79
CA ALA A 172 2.90 -7.19 12.11
C ALA A 172 4.29 -6.87 12.69
N GLU A 173 4.46 -7.04 13.99
CA GLU A 173 5.72 -6.85 14.69
C GLU A 173 6.77 -7.87 14.26
N ASP A 174 6.41 -9.16 14.13
CA ASP A 174 7.32 -10.20 13.63
C ASP A 174 7.77 -9.92 12.20
N ALA A 175 6.83 -9.50 11.35
CA ALA A 175 7.13 -9.16 9.96
C ALA A 175 8.01 -7.91 9.84
N LEU A 176 7.81 -6.92 10.69
CA LEU A 176 8.66 -5.74 10.76
C LEU A 176 10.06 -6.10 11.25
N GLU A 177 10.19 -6.91 12.30
CA GLU A 177 11.50 -7.35 12.80
C GLU A 177 12.26 -8.19 11.76
N ASP A 178 11.57 -9.09 11.05
CA ASP A 178 12.17 -9.82 9.94
C ASP A 178 12.65 -8.85 8.84
N LEU A 179 11.87 -7.83 8.53
CA LEU A 179 12.23 -6.82 7.54
C LEU A 179 13.46 -6.01 7.96
N LEU A 180 13.52 -5.55 9.21
CA LEU A 180 14.63 -4.78 9.77
C LEU A 180 15.90 -5.62 9.93
N SER A 181 15.77 -6.94 10.12
CA SER A 181 16.89 -7.89 10.17
C SER A 181 17.54 -8.13 8.80
N HIS A 182 16.90 -7.65 7.70
CA HIS A 182 17.41 -7.72 6.34
C HIS A 182 17.52 -6.33 5.71
N PRO A 183 18.43 -5.47 6.26
CA PRO A 183 18.52 -4.09 5.84
C PRO A 183 19.02 -3.96 4.40
N GLY A 184 18.47 -2.99 3.69
CA GLY A 184 19.02 -2.51 2.43
C GLY A 184 20.30 -1.68 2.65
N LYS A 185 20.86 -1.18 1.54
CA LYS A 185 22.16 -0.47 1.55
C LYS A 185 22.20 0.75 2.49
N ASP A 186 21.09 1.43 2.68
CA ASP A 186 21.04 2.65 3.49
C ASP A 186 20.94 2.35 4.98
N LEU A 187 20.06 1.42 5.39
CA LEU A 187 19.98 0.99 6.79
C LEU A 187 21.18 0.15 7.24
N ALA A 188 21.84 -0.56 6.33
CA ALA A 188 23.04 -1.35 6.66
C ALA A 188 24.24 -0.50 7.15
N ARG A 189 24.17 0.82 7.02
CA ARG A 189 25.23 1.76 7.44
C ARG A 189 24.98 2.38 8.81
N LEU A 190 23.84 2.10 9.43
CA LEU A 190 23.47 2.70 10.71
C LEU A 190 24.34 2.17 11.85
N SER A 191 24.67 3.06 12.79
CA SER A 191 25.26 2.68 14.06
C SER A 191 24.24 1.98 14.97
N GLU A 192 24.71 1.29 16.02
CA GLU A 192 23.81 0.67 17.01
C GLU A 192 22.87 1.68 17.66
N GLU A 193 23.32 2.89 17.97
CA GLU A 193 22.48 3.96 18.52
C GLU A 193 21.37 4.38 17.55
N GLN A 194 21.71 4.49 16.25
CA GLN A 194 20.71 4.83 15.21
C GLN A 194 19.70 3.69 15.02
N TRP A 195 20.16 2.44 15.11
CA TRP A 195 19.28 1.27 15.06
C TRP A 195 18.30 1.24 16.25
N GLN A 196 18.79 1.51 17.46
CA GLN A 196 17.95 1.58 18.64
C GLN A 196 16.94 2.71 18.50
N PHE A 197 17.37 3.90 18.10
CA PHE A 197 16.48 5.05 17.86
C PHE A 197 15.39 4.72 16.82
N LEU A 198 15.73 4.04 15.73
CA LEU A 198 14.76 3.62 14.72
C LEU A 198 13.72 2.65 15.28
N ARG A 199 14.15 1.63 16.05
CA ARG A 199 13.26 0.63 16.68
C ARG A 199 12.34 1.23 17.74
N GLU A 200 12.76 2.28 18.40
CA GLU A 200 11.94 3.04 19.36
C GLU A 200 10.92 3.97 18.71
N GLY A 201 10.81 3.97 17.39
CA GLY A 201 9.86 4.80 16.62
C GLY A 201 10.51 6.08 16.07
N GLY A 202 11.81 6.05 15.86
CA GLY A 202 12.56 7.15 15.27
C GLY A 202 12.49 7.21 13.75
N THR A 203 13.03 8.29 13.19
CA THR A 203 13.18 8.51 11.74
C THR A 203 14.65 8.68 11.39
N ILE A 204 15.11 7.95 10.37
CA ILE A 204 16.47 8.00 9.86
C ILE A 204 16.47 8.61 8.45
N SER A 205 17.50 9.43 8.14
CA SER A 205 17.70 10.07 6.83
C SER A 205 19.10 9.80 6.28
#